data_5fdd1e7b22a26ba424564119b5020860
#
_entry.id   5fdd1e7b22a26ba424564119b5020860
#
_cell.length_a   1.000
_cell.length_b   1.000
_cell.length_c   1.000
_cell.angle_alpha   90.00
_cell.angle_beta   90.00
_cell.angle_gamma   90.00
#
_symmetry.space_group_name_H-M   'P 1'
#
loop_
_entity.id
_entity.type
_entity.pdbx_description
1 polymer ?
#
loop_
_entity_poly.entity_id
_entity_poly.type
_entity_poly.pdbx_seq_one_letter_code
_entity_poly.pdbx_strand_id
1 'polypeptide(L)'
;MNPAPTVTPATAVVPPQPPHQVPAVIKAAPAPRRWWRWISGFVVAVALSALAYITLWPAAAPLVAVEVAALAPVTRILAVNGRVAAVRPVDVRSVASGNLTELMVAEGDVVAAGQPLAQVDTAAQNTVLRQAVAGLDAALVAQTEATETYARAKALGTNIARAVLEADARAVQSADQEVARQTALLDQAQVALDNLTIRAPIAGSVLQLQVEAGQIVGPTLPLLTLADLGDIVVAADVDEAYATQIALQQTAHLQLAGESEVRDGHVSFVSDRVDVTTGGLAIKMTFDAPTKAPIGLTVVANIVVDQRDAALTVPRTALAGSDVYVVTDGKAARRALSVVDWPADRLIATSGLAVGDVVITDASGVTDGQSVTVATP
;
A
#
# COMPACT_ATOMS: atom_id res chain seq x y z
N MET A 1 3.30 -32.27 45.97
CA MET A 1 2.49 -33.08 46.82
C MET A 1 2.00 -34.26 46.04
N ASN A 2 2.69 -35.39 46.25
CA ASN A 2 2.26 -36.74 45.86
C ASN A 2 1.14 -37.18 46.80
N PRO A 3 0.29 -38.16 46.52
CA PRO A 3 0.78 -39.50 46.45
C PRO A 3 0.19 -40.41 45.35
N ALA A 4 0.97 -41.43 45.08
CA ALA A 4 0.74 -42.71 44.48
C ALA A 4 -0.13 -43.63 45.42
N PRO A 5 -0.13 -44.94 45.23
CA PRO A 5 -0.69 -45.83 44.22
C PRO A 5 -1.51 -46.94 44.92
N THR A 6 -2.16 -47.87 44.18
CA THR A 6 -2.58 -49.17 44.75
C THR A 6 -2.84 -50.15 43.61
N VAL A 7 -2.01 -51.10 43.37
CA VAL A 7 -1.81 -52.47 43.89
C VAL A 7 -2.89 -53.49 43.49
N THR A 8 -2.40 -54.44 42.71
CA THR A 8 -2.91 -55.77 42.33
C THR A 8 -3.39 -56.63 43.53
N PRO A 9 -4.21 -57.68 43.30
CA PRO A 9 -3.57 -58.98 43.50
C PRO A 9 -3.91 -60.11 42.52
N ALA A 10 -2.94 -60.97 42.48
CA ALA A 10 -2.89 -62.27 41.85
C ALA A 10 -3.64 -63.37 42.61
N THR A 11 -3.62 -64.52 42.01
CA THR A 11 -3.79 -65.89 42.57
C THR A 11 -5.05 -66.60 42.01
N ALA A 12 -5.02 -67.82 41.49
CA ALA A 12 -4.28 -69.00 41.88
C ALA A 12 -4.34 -70.09 40.79
N VAL A 13 -3.28 -70.82 40.76
CA VAL A 13 -3.02 -72.08 40.03
C VAL A 13 -3.71 -73.21 40.79
N VAL A 14 -4.31 -74.21 40.08
CA VAL A 14 -4.56 -75.54 40.56
C VAL A 14 -4.24 -76.57 39.43
N PRO A 15 -3.53 -77.65 39.74
CA PRO A 15 -2.94 -78.56 38.76
C PRO A 15 -3.75 -79.84 38.51
N PRO A 16 -3.24 -80.78 37.74
CA PRO A 16 -3.99 -81.74 36.91
C PRO A 16 -4.22 -83.09 37.53
N GLN A 17 -5.11 -83.88 36.98
CA GLN A 17 -5.11 -85.33 37.17
C GLN A 17 -5.47 -86.13 35.92
N PRO A 18 -5.08 -87.38 35.85
CA PRO A 18 -4.79 -88.09 34.60
C PRO A 18 -5.85 -89.16 34.22
N PRO A 19 -5.52 -90.14 33.42
CA PRO A 19 -6.29 -90.46 32.21
C PRO A 19 -7.14 -91.76 32.35
N HIS A 20 -8.16 -91.84 31.57
CA HIS A 20 -8.81 -93.09 31.28
C HIS A 20 -8.59 -93.52 29.83
N GLN A 21 -7.85 -94.57 29.66
CA GLN A 21 -7.74 -95.31 28.42
C GLN A 21 -8.99 -96.11 28.17
N VAL A 22 -9.49 -96.11 26.98
CA VAL A 22 -10.43 -97.07 26.40
C VAL A 22 -10.08 -97.28 24.92
N PRO A 23 -10.28 -98.45 24.33
CA PRO A 23 -9.36 -99.03 23.33
C PRO A 23 -9.61 -98.64 21.88
N ALA A 24 -8.56 -98.87 21.11
CA ALA A 24 -8.50 -98.64 19.67
C ALA A 24 -9.51 -99.47 18.89
N VAL A 25 -10.31 -98.76 18.05
CA VAL A 25 -11.01 -99.38 16.92
C VAL A 25 -10.33 -98.90 15.66
N ILE A 26 -9.63 -99.85 15.04
CA ILE A 26 -9.03 -99.72 13.72
C ILE A 26 -10.21 -99.58 12.66
N LYS A 27 -10.35 -98.45 12.04
CA LYS A 27 -11.23 -98.29 10.90
C LYS A 27 -10.42 -97.95 9.65
N ALA A 28 -10.59 -98.75 8.64
CA ALA A 28 -9.92 -98.70 7.39
C ALA A 28 -9.94 -97.29 6.68
N ALA A 29 -8.81 -96.95 6.04
CA ALA A 29 -8.63 -95.81 5.18
C ALA A 29 -9.55 -95.85 3.95
N PRO A 30 -10.33 -94.75 3.62
CA PRO A 30 -10.99 -94.71 2.34
C PRO A 30 -10.02 -94.25 1.23
N ALA A 31 -10.12 -94.87 0.13
CA ALA A 31 -9.33 -94.61 -1.07
C ALA A 31 -9.49 -93.09 -1.58
N PRO A 32 -8.43 -92.55 -2.17
CA PRO A 32 -8.48 -91.11 -2.59
C PRO A 32 -9.49 -90.94 -3.68
N ARG A 33 -10.47 -90.08 -3.36
CA ARG A 33 -11.60 -89.74 -4.23
C ARG A 33 -11.08 -88.81 -5.34
N ARG A 34 -10.98 -89.40 -6.57
CA ARG A 34 -10.48 -88.80 -7.81
C ARG A 34 -11.16 -87.43 -8.23
N TRP A 35 -12.19 -87.06 -7.52
CA TRP A 35 -12.95 -85.82 -7.77
C TRP A 35 -12.22 -84.52 -7.33
N TRP A 36 -11.25 -84.59 -6.36
CA TRP A 36 -10.47 -83.41 -5.92
C TRP A 36 -9.60 -82.86 -7.05
N ARG A 37 -9.19 -83.69 -7.97
CA ARG A 37 -8.45 -83.20 -9.17
C ARG A 37 -9.33 -82.38 -10.10
N TRP A 38 -10.63 -82.65 -10.13
CA TRP A 38 -11.59 -81.86 -10.91
C TRP A 38 -11.97 -80.56 -10.21
N ILE A 39 -12.04 -80.56 -8.89
CA ILE A 39 -12.24 -79.36 -8.07
C ILE A 39 -11.05 -78.43 -8.18
N SER A 40 -9.83 -78.92 -8.03
CA SER A 40 -8.63 -78.08 -8.18
C SER A 40 -8.51 -77.53 -9.61
N GLY A 41 -8.82 -78.26 -10.64
CA GLY A 41 -8.88 -77.80 -12.01
C GLY A 41 -9.92 -76.69 -12.22
N PHE A 42 -11.09 -76.85 -11.62
CA PHE A 42 -12.15 -75.84 -11.69
C PHE A 42 -11.80 -74.54 -10.94
N VAL A 43 -11.18 -74.65 -9.74
CA VAL A 43 -10.68 -73.48 -9.00
C VAL A 43 -9.61 -72.71 -9.76
N VAL A 44 -8.65 -73.43 -10.39
CA VAL A 44 -7.64 -72.81 -11.24
C VAL A 44 -8.27 -72.16 -12.49
N ALA A 45 -9.22 -72.81 -13.11
CA ALA A 45 -9.93 -72.22 -14.27
C ALA A 45 -10.72 -70.97 -13.88
N VAL A 46 -11.42 -70.97 -12.72
CA VAL A 46 -12.13 -69.78 -12.19
C VAL A 46 -11.14 -68.68 -11.81
N ALA A 47 -10.01 -69.04 -11.19
CA ALA A 47 -8.96 -68.05 -10.86
C ALA A 47 -8.30 -67.42 -12.11
N LEU A 48 -8.06 -68.20 -13.15
CA LEU A 48 -7.56 -67.72 -14.45
C LEU A 48 -8.60 -66.89 -15.18
N SER A 49 -9.87 -67.32 -15.12
CA SER A 49 -10.97 -66.50 -15.72
C SER A 49 -11.17 -65.20 -14.97
N ALA A 50 -11.10 -65.21 -13.64
CA ALA A 50 -11.14 -63.98 -12.82
C ALA A 50 -9.96 -63.07 -13.09
N LEU A 51 -8.75 -63.65 -13.21
CA LEU A 51 -7.54 -62.91 -13.56
C LEU A 51 -7.66 -62.30 -14.98
N ALA A 52 -8.14 -63.10 -15.95
CA ALA A 52 -8.38 -62.63 -17.30
C ALA A 52 -9.49 -61.58 -17.38
N TYR A 53 -10.54 -61.73 -16.54
CA TYR A 53 -11.59 -60.72 -16.42
C TYR A 53 -11.06 -59.38 -15.87
N ILE A 54 -10.24 -59.44 -14.81
CA ILE A 54 -9.63 -58.22 -14.21
C ILE A 54 -8.60 -57.58 -15.15
N THR A 55 -7.84 -58.37 -15.95
CA THR A 55 -6.79 -57.86 -16.84
C THR A 55 -7.31 -57.46 -18.22
N LEU A 56 -8.39 -58.08 -18.73
CA LEU A 56 -8.97 -57.83 -20.06
C LEU A 56 -10.21 -56.90 -20.03
N TRP A 57 -10.82 -56.70 -18.84
CA TRP A 57 -11.93 -55.76 -18.74
C TRP A 57 -11.33 -54.37 -18.54
N PRO A 58 -11.40 -53.48 -19.55
CA PRO A 58 -10.89 -52.15 -19.40
C PRO A 58 -11.66 -51.46 -18.29
N ALA A 59 -10.96 -50.93 -17.28
CA ALA A 59 -11.56 -50.04 -16.29
C ALA A 59 -12.29 -48.92 -17.02
N ALA A 60 -13.54 -48.67 -16.64
CA ALA A 60 -14.33 -47.61 -17.26
C ALA A 60 -13.49 -46.31 -17.23
N ALA A 61 -13.29 -45.73 -18.44
CA ALA A 61 -12.50 -44.50 -18.54
C ALA A 61 -13.17 -43.42 -17.69
N PRO A 62 -12.42 -42.77 -16.75
CA PRO A 62 -12.99 -41.74 -15.90
C PRO A 62 -13.55 -40.61 -16.76
N LEU A 63 -14.67 -40.07 -16.30
CA LEU A 63 -15.25 -38.85 -16.85
C LEU A 63 -14.40 -37.66 -16.39
N VAL A 64 -13.82 -36.95 -17.34
CA VAL A 64 -13.02 -35.74 -17.06
C VAL A 64 -13.68 -34.50 -17.63
N ALA A 65 -13.72 -33.46 -16.88
CA ALA A 65 -14.12 -32.15 -17.36
C ALA A 65 -13.00 -31.59 -18.25
N VAL A 66 -13.36 -31.05 -19.39
CA VAL A 66 -12.38 -30.47 -20.32
C VAL A 66 -12.78 -29.08 -20.76
N GLU A 67 -11.81 -28.32 -21.17
CA GLU A 67 -11.98 -27.01 -21.80
C GLU A 67 -11.12 -26.94 -23.06
N VAL A 68 -11.68 -26.35 -24.12
CA VAL A 68 -10.93 -26.12 -25.36
C VAL A 68 -10.09 -24.86 -25.21
N ALA A 69 -8.80 -24.98 -25.37
CA ALA A 69 -7.89 -23.83 -25.30
C ALA A 69 -8.20 -22.83 -26.41
N ALA A 70 -8.75 -21.70 -26.03
CA ALA A 70 -9.12 -20.61 -26.94
C ALA A 70 -8.39 -19.32 -26.54
N LEU A 71 -8.14 -18.48 -27.54
CA LEU A 71 -7.65 -17.13 -27.26
C LEU A 71 -8.79 -16.30 -26.66
N ALA A 72 -8.53 -15.71 -25.51
CA ALA A 72 -9.45 -14.83 -24.84
C ALA A 72 -8.71 -13.58 -24.33
N PRO A 73 -9.39 -12.44 -24.23
CA PRO A 73 -8.80 -11.27 -23.57
C PRO A 73 -8.55 -11.59 -22.10
N VAL A 74 -7.40 -11.20 -21.61
CA VAL A 74 -6.99 -11.41 -20.20
C VAL A 74 -6.46 -10.11 -19.62
N THR A 75 -7.02 -9.74 -18.48
CA THR A 75 -6.56 -8.60 -17.73
C THR A 75 -6.03 -9.09 -16.39
N ARG A 76 -4.77 -8.73 -16.09
CA ARG A 76 -4.18 -8.97 -14.77
C ARG A 76 -4.35 -7.72 -13.94
N ILE A 77 -4.98 -7.85 -12.81
CA ILE A 77 -5.19 -6.77 -11.87
C ILE A 77 -4.44 -7.02 -10.56
N LEU A 78 -3.89 -5.96 -10.00
CA LEU A 78 -3.35 -5.92 -8.65
C LEU A 78 -4.30 -5.13 -7.77
N ALA A 79 -4.92 -5.78 -6.80
CA ALA A 79 -5.77 -5.12 -5.82
C ALA A 79 -4.93 -4.59 -4.67
N VAL A 80 -5.01 -3.30 -4.40
CA VAL A 80 -4.34 -2.63 -3.29
C VAL A 80 -5.32 -1.75 -2.53
N ASN A 81 -5.08 -1.59 -1.24
CA ASN A 81 -5.84 -0.66 -0.43
C ASN A 81 -5.07 0.66 -0.34
N GLY A 82 -5.74 1.75 -0.66
CA GLY A 82 -5.22 3.09 -0.52
C GLY A 82 -6.12 3.97 0.35
N ARG A 83 -5.73 5.23 0.47
CA ARG A 83 -6.51 6.27 1.14
C ARG A 83 -6.57 7.52 0.28
N VAL A 84 -7.72 8.19 0.34
CA VAL A 84 -7.85 9.53 -0.24
C VAL A 84 -6.88 10.47 0.47
N ALA A 85 -6.07 11.17 -0.30
CA ALA A 85 -5.11 12.14 0.19
C ALA A 85 -5.17 13.42 -0.65
N ALA A 86 -4.79 14.53 -0.06
CA ALA A 86 -4.56 15.76 -0.81
C ALA A 86 -3.24 15.64 -1.60
N VAL A 87 -3.18 16.26 -2.75
CA VAL A 87 -1.98 16.27 -3.61
C VAL A 87 -0.79 16.86 -2.86
N ARG A 88 -1.01 17.98 -2.15
CA ARG A 88 0.03 18.73 -1.43
C ARG A 88 -0.49 19.24 -0.08
N PRO A 89 -0.49 18.44 0.97
CA PRO A 89 -0.73 18.96 2.31
C PRO A 89 0.45 19.81 2.75
N VAL A 90 0.18 20.93 3.43
CA VAL A 90 1.18 21.87 3.95
C VAL A 90 0.99 22.03 5.45
N ASP A 91 2.01 21.70 6.23
CA ASP A 91 2.03 21.98 7.64
C ASP A 91 2.40 23.43 7.89
N VAL A 92 1.51 24.19 8.48
CA VAL A 92 1.73 25.57 8.89
C VAL A 92 2.34 25.59 10.28
N ARG A 93 3.48 26.29 10.42
CA ARG A 93 4.22 26.42 11.66
C ARG A 93 4.43 27.89 12.01
N SER A 94 4.61 28.22 13.28
CA SER A 94 5.04 29.55 13.67
C SER A 94 6.54 29.73 13.40
N VAL A 95 6.89 30.86 12.81
CA VAL A 95 8.30 31.24 12.64
C VAL A 95 8.93 31.67 13.97
N ALA A 96 8.13 32.28 14.85
CA ALA A 96 8.56 32.75 16.17
C ALA A 96 7.94 31.89 17.28
N SER A 97 8.69 31.73 18.39
CA SER A 97 8.15 31.06 19.57
C SER A 97 7.40 32.04 20.46
N GLY A 98 6.26 31.62 21.00
CA GLY A 98 5.46 32.43 21.91
C GLY A 98 4.15 31.76 22.29
N ASN A 99 3.40 32.44 23.17
CA ASN A 99 2.07 31.98 23.56
C ASN A 99 1.04 32.29 22.44
N LEU A 100 0.26 31.30 22.03
CA LEU A 100 -0.82 31.48 21.06
C LEU A 100 -2.00 32.17 21.73
N THR A 101 -2.24 33.45 21.38
CA THR A 101 -3.32 34.25 22.00
C THR A 101 -4.66 33.99 21.37
N GLU A 102 -4.68 33.77 20.06
CA GLU A 102 -5.92 33.59 19.29
C GLU A 102 -5.71 32.59 18.15
N LEU A 103 -6.73 31.77 17.93
CA LEU A 103 -6.86 30.88 16.78
C LEU A 103 -8.12 31.29 16.02
N MET A 104 -7.97 31.74 14.78
CA MET A 104 -9.01 32.41 13.97
C MET A 104 -9.72 31.44 13.01
N VAL A 105 -9.36 30.17 13.03
CA VAL A 105 -9.88 29.14 12.14
C VAL A 105 -10.18 27.85 12.90
N ALA A 106 -11.11 27.06 12.36
CA ALA A 106 -11.48 25.74 12.84
C ALA A 106 -11.17 24.67 11.80
N GLU A 107 -11.16 23.39 12.24
CA GLU A 107 -11.07 22.27 11.30
C GLU A 107 -12.23 22.29 10.31
N GLY A 108 -11.94 22.10 9.03
CA GLY A 108 -12.91 22.15 7.93
C GLY A 108 -13.10 23.53 7.30
N ASP A 109 -12.55 24.61 7.90
CA ASP A 109 -12.65 25.94 7.32
C ASP A 109 -11.87 26.05 6.00
N VAL A 110 -12.43 26.82 5.06
CA VAL A 110 -11.75 27.16 3.81
C VAL A 110 -11.09 28.53 3.96
N VAL A 111 -9.81 28.61 3.67
CA VAL A 111 -8.98 29.81 3.83
C VAL A 111 -8.36 30.25 2.51
N ALA A 112 -8.17 31.54 2.34
CA ALA A 112 -7.44 32.11 1.22
C ALA A 112 -5.94 32.22 1.54
N ALA A 113 -5.08 32.22 0.52
CA ALA A 113 -3.65 32.47 0.70
C ALA A 113 -3.43 33.88 1.33
N GLY A 114 -2.55 33.95 2.34
CA GLY A 114 -2.28 35.16 3.12
C GLY A 114 -3.31 35.46 4.22
N GLN A 115 -4.41 34.74 4.32
CA GLN A 115 -5.40 34.92 5.38
C GLN A 115 -4.76 34.66 6.75
N PRO A 116 -5.00 35.52 7.78
CA PRO A 116 -4.57 35.23 9.15
C PRO A 116 -5.26 33.99 9.69
N LEU A 117 -4.47 33.11 10.32
CA LEU A 117 -4.92 31.83 10.89
C LEU A 117 -4.83 31.85 12.41
N ALA A 118 -3.79 32.46 12.92
CA ALA A 118 -3.51 32.47 14.35
C ALA A 118 -2.62 33.66 14.72
N GLN A 119 -2.70 34.09 16.00
CA GLN A 119 -1.93 35.20 16.55
C GLN A 119 -1.12 34.72 17.76
N VAL A 120 0.18 34.96 17.70
CA VAL A 120 1.10 34.81 18.84
C VAL A 120 1.14 36.12 19.64
N ASP A 121 1.43 36.08 20.94
CA ASP A 121 1.51 37.26 21.80
C ASP A 121 2.48 38.30 21.23
N THR A 122 1.97 39.49 21.00
CA THR A 122 2.68 40.63 20.38
C THR A 122 3.13 41.67 21.36
N ALA A 123 2.81 41.55 22.66
CA ALA A 123 3.02 42.63 23.65
C ALA A 123 4.49 43.08 23.72
N ALA A 124 5.43 42.14 23.77
CA ALA A 124 6.86 42.45 23.81
C ALA A 124 7.31 43.10 22.48
N GLN A 125 6.91 42.54 21.34
CA GLN A 125 7.37 43.04 20.05
C GLN A 125 6.77 44.42 19.69
N ASN A 126 5.53 44.70 20.09
CA ASN A 126 4.95 46.03 20.00
C ASN A 126 5.74 47.09 20.79
N THR A 127 6.39 46.72 21.90
CA THR A 127 7.26 47.60 22.65
C THR A 127 8.56 47.89 21.92
N VAL A 128 9.18 46.85 21.29
CA VAL A 128 10.37 47.01 20.42
C VAL A 128 10.05 47.90 19.21
N LEU A 129 8.89 47.71 18.59
CA LEU A 129 8.44 48.54 17.46
C LEU A 129 8.32 50.02 17.89
N ARG A 130 7.64 50.32 19.03
CA ARG A 130 7.51 51.70 19.52
C ARG A 130 8.88 52.32 19.81
N GLN A 131 9.84 51.55 20.32
CA GLN A 131 11.24 51.99 20.58
C GLN A 131 11.93 52.36 19.25
N ALA A 132 11.79 51.50 18.22
CA ALA A 132 12.37 51.77 16.90
C ALA A 132 11.75 53.02 16.22
N VAL A 133 10.45 53.21 16.33
CA VAL A 133 9.76 54.41 15.85
C VAL A 133 10.32 55.68 16.54
N ALA A 134 10.44 55.68 17.87
CA ALA A 134 10.98 56.81 18.61
C ALA A 134 12.45 57.08 18.25
N GLY A 135 13.23 56.02 17.96
CA GLY A 135 14.63 56.16 17.51
C GLY A 135 14.70 56.84 16.13
N LEU A 136 13.84 56.46 15.21
CA LEU A 136 13.76 57.06 13.85
C LEU A 136 13.33 58.56 13.98
N ASP A 137 12.33 58.86 14.79
CA ASP A 137 11.84 60.24 14.98
C ASP A 137 12.99 61.12 15.50
N ALA A 138 13.75 60.65 16.48
CA ALA A 138 14.91 61.40 16.99
C ALA A 138 16.00 61.61 15.91
N ALA A 139 16.28 60.64 15.09
CA ALA A 139 17.23 60.73 13.99
C ALA A 139 16.76 61.73 12.91
N LEU A 140 15.47 61.74 12.58
CA LEU A 140 14.90 62.71 11.66
C LEU A 140 14.99 64.18 12.17
N VAL A 141 14.76 64.38 13.45
CA VAL A 141 14.98 65.69 14.09
C VAL A 141 16.45 66.12 13.96
N ALA A 142 17.38 65.23 14.32
CA ALA A 142 18.83 65.53 14.19
C ALA A 142 19.27 65.80 12.76
N GLN A 143 18.70 65.06 11.77
CA GLN A 143 18.93 65.31 10.32
C GLN A 143 18.45 66.68 9.90
N THR A 144 17.25 67.08 10.37
CA THR A 144 16.69 68.38 10.08
C THR A 144 17.56 69.49 10.65
N GLU A 145 18.01 69.39 11.91
CA GLU A 145 18.91 70.35 12.55
C GLU A 145 20.26 70.47 11.81
N ALA A 146 20.87 69.33 11.44
CA ALA A 146 22.11 69.32 10.68
C ALA A 146 21.94 69.97 9.31
N THR A 147 20.85 69.68 8.61
CA THR A 147 20.53 70.25 7.29
C THR A 147 20.27 71.73 7.36
N GLU A 148 19.50 72.22 8.33
CA GLU A 148 19.30 73.64 8.56
C GLU A 148 20.58 74.36 8.93
N THR A 149 21.45 73.78 9.76
CA THR A 149 22.73 74.33 10.15
C THR A 149 23.64 74.48 8.94
N TYR A 150 23.76 73.45 8.13
CA TYR A 150 24.50 73.50 6.86
C TYR A 150 23.92 74.52 5.88
N ALA A 151 22.61 74.63 5.76
CA ALA A 151 21.94 75.62 4.89
C ALA A 151 22.23 77.06 5.36
N ARG A 152 22.18 77.33 6.66
CA ARG A 152 22.54 78.62 7.25
C ARG A 152 24.03 78.95 7.00
N ALA A 153 24.96 78.01 7.22
CA ALA A 153 26.38 78.15 6.95
C ALA A 153 26.65 78.46 5.49
N LYS A 154 26.02 77.73 4.59
CA LYS A 154 26.13 77.91 3.12
C LYS A 154 25.63 79.30 2.66
N ALA A 155 24.57 79.84 3.29
CA ALA A 155 24.01 81.18 2.98
C ALA A 155 24.96 82.31 3.36
N LEU A 156 25.90 82.11 4.31
CA LEU A 156 26.94 83.11 4.67
C LEU A 156 28.02 83.27 3.59
N GLY A 157 28.12 82.39 2.62
CA GLY A 157 29.00 82.46 1.47
C GLY A 157 30.47 82.55 1.82
N THR A 158 31.17 83.59 1.35
CA THR A 158 32.63 83.86 1.61
C THR A 158 32.93 84.33 3.05
N ASN A 159 31.90 84.59 3.86
CA ASN A 159 32.06 85.04 5.24
C ASN A 159 32.23 83.88 6.29
N ILE A 160 32.27 82.64 5.81
CA ILE A 160 32.45 81.47 6.65
C ILE A 160 33.72 80.72 6.24
N ALA A 161 34.45 80.16 7.25
CA ALA A 161 35.62 79.34 6.96
C ALA A 161 35.22 78.03 6.22
N ARG A 162 35.91 77.68 5.19
CA ARG A 162 35.65 76.50 4.38
C ARG A 162 35.61 75.22 5.21
N ALA A 163 36.50 75.12 6.22
CA ALA A 163 36.55 73.99 7.12
C ALA A 163 35.24 73.77 7.93
N VAL A 164 34.52 74.88 8.27
CA VAL A 164 33.24 74.82 8.97
C VAL A 164 32.15 74.29 8.00
N LEU A 165 32.09 74.82 6.78
CA LEU A 165 31.16 74.32 5.76
C LEU A 165 31.33 72.86 5.46
N GLU A 166 32.60 72.39 5.36
CA GLU A 166 32.94 70.98 5.14
C GLU A 166 32.58 70.12 6.37
N ALA A 167 32.69 70.67 7.60
CA ALA A 167 32.27 70.00 8.83
C ALA A 167 30.76 69.83 8.88
N ASP A 168 29.99 70.91 8.56
CA ASP A 168 28.52 70.85 8.52
C ASP A 168 28.00 69.91 7.45
N ALA A 169 28.67 69.88 6.25
CA ALA A 169 28.33 68.90 5.21
C ALA A 169 28.51 67.44 5.67
N ARG A 170 29.63 67.17 6.42
CA ARG A 170 29.80 65.83 6.99
C ARG A 170 28.79 65.52 8.12
N ALA A 171 28.36 66.54 8.89
CA ALA A 171 27.31 66.35 9.89
C ALA A 171 25.96 65.97 9.25
N VAL A 172 25.59 66.58 8.11
CA VAL A 172 24.41 66.18 7.34
C VAL A 172 24.54 64.73 6.87
N GLN A 173 25.71 64.37 6.27
CA GLN A 173 25.94 63.03 5.81
C GLN A 173 25.88 61.97 6.94
N SER A 174 26.43 62.33 8.13
CA SER A 174 26.34 61.45 9.31
C SER A 174 24.91 61.31 9.82
N ALA A 175 24.12 62.41 9.79
CA ALA A 175 22.67 62.34 10.15
C ALA A 175 21.87 61.49 9.17
N ASP A 176 22.15 61.62 7.84
CA ASP A 176 21.52 60.80 6.82
C ASP A 176 21.79 59.27 7.06
N GLN A 177 23.03 58.93 7.40
CA GLN A 177 23.41 57.55 7.73
C GLN A 177 22.71 57.06 9.00
N GLU A 178 22.53 57.94 9.99
CA GLU A 178 21.81 57.58 11.24
C GLU A 178 20.32 57.33 10.95
N VAL A 179 19.66 58.16 10.11
CA VAL A 179 18.28 57.94 9.66
C VAL A 179 18.16 56.59 8.93
N ALA A 180 19.09 56.29 8.00
CA ALA A 180 19.09 54.99 7.30
C ALA A 180 19.24 53.81 8.28
N ARG A 181 20.10 53.92 9.30
CA ARG A 181 20.26 52.91 10.32
C ARG A 181 19.00 52.69 11.14
N GLN A 182 18.33 53.77 11.58
CA GLN A 182 17.11 53.69 12.38
C GLN A 182 15.93 53.16 11.56
N THR A 183 15.87 53.48 10.25
CA THR A 183 14.88 52.95 9.33
C THR A 183 15.05 51.41 9.24
N ALA A 184 16.28 50.91 9.09
CA ALA A 184 16.55 49.47 9.03
C ALA A 184 16.14 48.76 10.37
N LEU A 185 16.31 49.40 11.51
CA LEU A 185 15.86 48.87 12.81
C LEU A 185 14.33 48.86 12.93
N LEU A 186 13.65 49.87 12.39
CA LEU A 186 12.20 49.91 12.33
C LEU A 186 11.68 48.77 11.45
N ASP A 187 12.23 48.59 10.23
CA ASP A 187 11.88 47.52 9.31
C ASP A 187 12.08 46.14 9.96
N GLN A 188 13.18 45.95 10.67
CA GLN A 188 13.45 44.70 11.42
C GLN A 188 12.39 44.45 12.49
N ALA A 189 11.99 45.48 13.25
CA ALA A 189 11.00 45.35 14.30
C ALA A 189 9.60 45.04 13.70
N GLN A 190 9.27 45.63 12.53
CA GLN A 190 8.04 45.38 11.82
C GLN A 190 7.97 43.93 11.30
N VAL A 191 9.02 43.44 10.64
CA VAL A 191 9.09 42.04 10.17
C VAL A 191 8.98 41.07 11.34
N ALA A 192 9.62 41.36 12.47
CA ALA A 192 9.50 40.52 13.64
C ALA A 192 8.08 40.51 14.24
N LEU A 193 7.38 41.63 14.19
CA LEU A 193 5.96 41.70 14.58
C LEU A 193 5.04 40.94 13.61
N ASP A 194 5.27 41.10 12.31
CA ASP A 194 4.50 40.42 11.26
C ASP A 194 4.62 38.88 11.35
N ASN A 195 5.79 38.37 11.75
CA ASN A 195 6.04 36.95 11.96
C ASN A 195 5.24 36.34 13.13
N LEU A 196 4.67 37.17 14.02
CA LEU A 196 3.79 36.73 15.10
C LEU A 196 2.35 36.53 14.65
N THR A 197 1.98 37.00 13.46
CA THR A 197 0.71 36.69 12.80
C THR A 197 0.94 35.54 11.81
N ILE A 198 0.41 34.37 12.14
CA ILE A 198 0.56 33.19 11.32
C ILE A 198 -0.48 33.24 10.21
N ARG A 199 -0.02 33.15 8.94
CA ARG A 199 -0.89 33.27 7.75
C ARG A 199 -0.85 32.00 6.91
N ALA A 200 -1.91 31.79 6.16
CA ALA A 200 -2.02 30.67 5.21
C ALA A 200 -1.02 30.83 4.05
N PRO A 201 -0.10 29.88 3.84
CA PRO A 201 0.83 29.92 2.72
C PRO A 201 0.16 29.62 1.37
N ILE A 202 -0.94 28.88 1.40
CA ILE A 202 -1.75 28.51 0.24
C ILE A 202 -3.23 28.72 0.56
N ALA A 203 -4.07 28.83 -0.47
CA ALA A 203 -5.51 28.67 -0.32
C ALA A 203 -5.84 27.18 -0.16
N GLY A 204 -6.85 26.86 0.63
CA GLY A 204 -7.25 25.46 0.86
C GLY A 204 -8.12 25.30 2.09
N SER A 205 -8.31 24.06 2.51
CA SER A 205 -9.09 23.73 3.70
C SER A 205 -8.19 23.31 4.86
N VAL A 206 -8.58 23.65 6.08
CA VAL A 206 -7.91 23.21 7.31
C VAL A 206 -8.27 21.74 7.54
N LEU A 207 -7.31 20.83 7.37
CA LEU A 207 -7.53 19.40 7.57
C LEU A 207 -7.52 19.01 9.04
N GLN A 208 -6.59 19.59 9.78
CA GLN A 208 -6.37 19.27 11.19
C GLN A 208 -5.76 20.44 11.92
N LEU A 209 -6.23 20.67 13.16
CA LEU A 209 -5.61 21.57 14.14
C LEU A 209 -4.80 20.73 15.15
N GLN A 210 -3.57 21.15 15.43
CA GLN A 210 -2.68 20.44 16.34
C GLN A 210 -2.40 21.23 17.61
N VAL A 211 -2.92 22.45 17.72
CA VAL A 211 -2.74 23.35 18.83
C VAL A 211 -4.04 24.03 19.24
N GLU A 212 -4.10 24.51 20.47
CA GLU A 212 -5.19 25.27 21.03
C GLU A 212 -4.70 26.64 21.50
N ALA A 213 -5.61 27.64 21.60
CA ALA A 213 -5.29 28.94 22.16
C ALA A 213 -4.79 28.78 23.61
N GLY A 214 -3.75 29.54 23.96
CA GLY A 214 -3.07 29.46 25.25
C GLY A 214 -1.84 28.54 25.28
N GLN A 215 -1.59 27.75 24.23
CA GLN A 215 -0.37 26.92 24.14
C GLN A 215 0.83 27.72 23.64
N ILE A 216 2.03 27.26 24.03
CA ILE A 216 3.29 27.77 23.47
C ILE A 216 3.56 27.10 22.14
N VAL A 217 3.72 27.91 21.10
CA VAL A 217 4.01 27.48 19.73
C VAL A 217 5.41 27.88 19.30
N GLY A 218 5.91 27.28 18.22
CA GLY A 218 7.22 27.58 17.67
C GLY A 218 7.51 26.82 16.36
N PRO A 219 8.73 26.92 15.81
CA PRO A 219 9.08 26.37 14.50
C PRO A 219 9.04 24.83 14.41
N THR A 220 9.16 24.13 15.53
CA THR A 220 9.25 22.66 15.56
C THR A 220 7.89 21.97 15.54
N LEU A 221 6.85 22.63 16.07
CA LEU A 221 5.52 22.07 16.19
C LEU A 221 4.62 22.64 15.09
N PRO A 222 4.00 21.80 14.24
CA PRO A 222 2.97 22.27 13.32
C PRO A 222 1.73 22.73 14.10
N LEU A 223 1.12 23.84 13.68
CA LEU A 223 -0.10 24.36 14.26
C LEU A 223 -1.32 23.72 13.64
N LEU A 224 -1.28 23.61 12.33
CA LEU A 224 -2.37 23.04 11.55
C LEU A 224 -1.83 22.55 10.19
N THR A 225 -2.61 21.69 9.53
CA THR A 225 -2.33 21.23 8.17
C THR A 225 -3.37 21.78 7.23
N LEU A 226 -2.91 22.46 6.17
CA LEU A 226 -3.74 22.97 5.06
C LEU A 226 -3.60 22.05 3.86
N ALA A 227 -4.67 21.90 3.10
CA ALA A 227 -4.61 21.26 1.80
C ALA A 227 -5.64 21.85 0.84
N ASP A 228 -5.26 21.90 -0.44
CA ASP A 228 -6.21 22.10 -1.51
C ASP A 228 -6.99 20.79 -1.74
N LEU A 229 -8.31 20.85 -1.63
CA LEU A 229 -9.23 19.73 -1.85
C LEU A 229 -9.85 19.73 -3.25
N GLY A 230 -9.42 20.65 -4.12
CA GLY A 230 -9.83 20.66 -5.52
C GLY A 230 -9.34 19.44 -6.27
N ASP A 231 -8.11 19.02 -5.97
CA ASP A 231 -7.47 17.85 -6.54
C ASP A 231 -7.11 16.86 -5.42
N ILE A 232 -7.77 15.71 -5.43
CA ILE A 232 -7.48 14.61 -4.51
C ILE A 232 -6.82 13.44 -5.25
N VAL A 233 -6.01 12.69 -4.55
CA VAL A 233 -5.36 11.47 -5.05
C VAL A 233 -5.63 10.32 -4.09
N VAL A 234 -5.46 9.11 -4.58
CA VAL A 234 -5.43 7.91 -3.75
C VAL A 234 -3.97 7.54 -3.53
N ALA A 235 -3.50 7.66 -2.30
CA ALA A 235 -2.18 7.19 -1.88
C ALA A 235 -2.27 5.73 -1.42
N ALA A 236 -1.40 4.88 -1.93
CA ALA A 236 -1.32 3.46 -1.58
C ALA A 236 0.13 2.98 -1.55
N ASP A 237 0.37 1.92 -0.82
CA ASP A 237 1.65 1.23 -0.79
C ASP A 237 1.48 -0.15 -1.45
N VAL A 238 2.34 -0.44 -2.41
CA VAL A 238 2.40 -1.71 -3.14
C VAL A 238 3.56 -2.52 -2.60
N ASP A 239 3.33 -3.82 -2.32
CA ASP A 239 4.37 -4.74 -1.91
C ASP A 239 5.52 -4.80 -2.94
N GLU A 240 6.79 -4.86 -2.46
CA GLU A 240 7.98 -4.87 -3.32
C GLU A 240 7.99 -6.01 -4.34
N ALA A 241 7.32 -7.13 -4.04
CA ALA A 241 7.18 -8.24 -4.97
C ALA A 241 6.50 -7.85 -6.30
N TYR A 242 5.70 -6.78 -6.29
CA TYR A 242 4.99 -6.27 -7.46
C TYR A 242 5.56 -4.93 -7.96
N ALA A 243 6.54 -4.36 -7.27
CA ALA A 243 7.09 -3.02 -7.54
C ALA A 243 7.53 -2.84 -9.02
N THR A 244 8.16 -3.86 -9.61
CA THR A 244 8.62 -3.83 -11.01
C THR A 244 7.51 -3.92 -12.05
N GLN A 245 6.27 -4.21 -11.63
CA GLN A 245 5.11 -4.36 -12.50
C GLN A 245 4.25 -3.09 -12.51
N ILE A 246 4.53 -2.14 -11.61
CA ILE A 246 3.80 -0.88 -11.53
C ILE A 246 4.53 0.18 -12.38
N ALA A 247 3.77 0.86 -13.21
CA ALA A 247 4.26 1.93 -14.06
C ALA A 247 3.27 3.12 -14.08
N LEU A 248 3.80 4.28 -14.43
CA LEU A 248 2.98 5.48 -14.64
C LEU A 248 1.93 5.23 -15.73
N GLN A 249 0.78 5.88 -15.59
CA GLN A 249 -0.35 5.83 -16.53
C GLN A 249 -1.05 4.47 -16.65
N GLN A 250 -0.74 3.49 -15.79
CA GLN A 250 -1.55 2.28 -15.71
C GLN A 250 -2.96 2.62 -15.24
N THR A 251 -3.95 2.04 -15.91
CA THR A 251 -5.36 2.18 -15.54
C THR A 251 -5.61 1.58 -14.16
N ALA A 252 -6.38 2.28 -13.35
CA ALA A 252 -6.80 1.82 -12.03
C ALA A 252 -8.30 2.02 -11.87
N HIS A 253 -8.98 1.00 -11.38
CA HIS A 253 -10.39 1.07 -11.02
C HIS A 253 -10.49 1.29 -9.51
N LEU A 254 -11.01 2.46 -9.12
CA LEU A 254 -10.98 2.99 -7.77
C LEU A 254 -12.39 2.93 -7.16
N GLN A 255 -12.55 2.23 -6.06
CA GLN A 255 -13.80 2.12 -5.33
C GLN A 255 -13.65 2.71 -3.92
N LEU A 256 -14.42 3.75 -3.62
CA LEU A 256 -14.44 4.39 -2.30
C LEU A 256 -15.19 3.51 -1.31
N ALA A 257 -14.71 3.47 -0.07
CA ALA A 257 -15.37 2.72 1.01
C ALA A 257 -16.79 3.23 1.23
N GLY A 258 -17.76 2.30 1.24
CA GLY A 258 -19.17 2.62 1.41
C GLY A 258 -19.93 2.94 0.12
N GLU A 259 -19.23 3.04 -1.03
CA GLU A 259 -19.85 3.22 -2.33
C GLU A 259 -19.78 1.91 -3.15
N SER A 260 -20.77 1.66 -3.97
CA SER A 260 -20.76 0.56 -4.95
C SER A 260 -20.21 1.00 -6.31
N GLU A 261 -20.09 2.31 -6.53
CA GLU A 261 -19.60 2.88 -7.77
C GLU A 261 -18.09 2.69 -7.88
N VAL A 262 -17.65 2.20 -9.03
CA VAL A 262 -16.24 2.10 -9.38
C VAL A 262 -15.91 3.25 -10.32
N ARG A 263 -14.89 4.02 -10.00
CA ARG A 263 -14.43 5.17 -10.78
C ARG A 263 -13.12 4.83 -11.45
N ASP A 264 -12.97 5.27 -12.69
CA ASP A 264 -11.73 5.10 -13.41
C ASP A 264 -10.71 6.15 -12.97
N GLY A 265 -9.46 5.75 -13.05
CA GLY A 265 -8.32 6.56 -12.74
C GLY A 265 -7.04 5.92 -13.26
N HIS A 266 -5.93 6.53 -12.97
CA HIS A 266 -4.63 6.04 -13.40
C HIS A 266 -3.55 6.28 -12.36
N VAL A 267 -2.47 5.52 -12.45
CA VAL A 267 -1.26 5.72 -11.63
C VAL A 267 -0.58 7.00 -12.08
N SER A 268 -0.58 8.02 -11.22
CA SER A 268 0.00 9.34 -11.50
C SER A 268 1.40 9.52 -10.91
N PHE A 269 1.78 8.71 -9.94
CA PHE A 269 3.11 8.74 -9.32
C PHE A 269 3.50 7.35 -8.85
N VAL A 270 4.75 6.99 -9.06
CA VAL A 270 5.41 5.80 -8.53
C VAL A 270 6.71 6.25 -7.88
N SER A 271 6.95 5.86 -6.65
CA SER A 271 8.19 6.17 -5.93
C SER A 271 9.37 5.42 -6.55
N ASP A 272 10.53 6.06 -6.64
CA ASP A 272 11.78 5.39 -7.02
C ASP A 272 12.43 4.62 -5.86
N ARG A 273 11.79 4.63 -4.69
CA ARG A 273 12.33 4.02 -3.47
C ARG A 273 11.26 3.20 -2.76
N VAL A 274 11.61 1.96 -2.44
CA VAL A 274 10.85 1.11 -1.51
C VAL A 274 11.20 1.53 -0.07
N ASP A 275 10.20 1.65 0.78
CA ASP A 275 10.40 1.86 2.22
C ASP A 275 10.93 0.57 2.85
N VAL A 276 12.16 0.62 3.36
CA VAL A 276 12.84 -0.56 3.95
C VAL A 276 12.19 -1.06 5.23
N THR A 277 11.35 -0.25 5.87
CA THR A 277 10.67 -0.62 7.12
C THR A 277 9.40 -1.41 6.84
N THR A 278 8.66 -1.02 5.81
CA THR A 278 7.37 -1.61 5.45
C THR A 278 7.45 -2.57 4.27
N GLY A 279 8.52 -2.51 3.46
CA GLY A 279 8.61 -3.22 2.17
C GLY A 279 7.64 -2.66 1.13
N GLY A 280 7.10 -1.45 1.34
CA GLY A 280 6.11 -0.84 0.47
C GLY A 280 6.72 0.12 -0.56
N LEU A 281 6.26 0.04 -1.80
CA LEU A 281 6.48 1.04 -2.83
C LEU A 281 5.31 2.03 -2.82
N ALA A 282 5.57 3.28 -2.47
CA ALA A 282 4.54 4.31 -2.45
C ALA A 282 4.11 4.70 -3.86
N ILE A 283 2.82 4.68 -4.10
CA ILE A 283 2.20 5.11 -5.36
C ILE A 283 1.08 6.12 -5.10
N LYS A 284 0.78 6.95 -6.09
CA LYS A 284 -0.43 7.77 -6.10
C LYS A 284 -1.21 7.52 -7.38
N MET A 285 -2.52 7.50 -7.24
CA MET A 285 -3.46 7.34 -8.34
C MET A 285 -4.38 8.55 -8.36
N THR A 286 -4.71 9.03 -9.56
CA THR A 286 -5.60 10.17 -9.78
C THR A 286 -6.89 9.67 -10.41
N PHE A 287 -8.02 10.23 -10.02
CA PHE A 287 -9.31 9.98 -10.67
C PHE A 287 -9.34 10.68 -12.02
N ASP A 288 -9.88 10.02 -13.04
CA ASP A 288 -10.03 10.62 -14.37
C ASP A 288 -11.16 11.65 -14.42
N ALA A 289 -12.13 11.55 -13.53
CA ALA A 289 -13.21 12.50 -13.36
C ALA A 289 -13.09 13.25 -12.01
N PRO A 290 -13.48 14.53 -11.94
CA PRO A 290 -13.49 15.29 -10.69
C PRO A 290 -14.28 14.55 -9.60
N THR A 291 -13.61 14.17 -8.54
CA THR A 291 -14.17 13.39 -7.44
C THR A 291 -14.01 14.17 -6.14
N LYS A 292 -15.05 14.16 -5.32
CA LYS A 292 -15.00 14.73 -3.97
C LYS A 292 -15.17 13.61 -2.97
N ALA A 293 -14.21 13.47 -2.08
CA ALA A 293 -14.26 12.51 -1.00
C ALA A 293 -13.49 13.02 0.22
N PRO A 294 -13.87 12.64 1.43
CA PRO A 294 -13.12 12.99 2.64
C PRO A 294 -11.69 12.46 2.59
N ILE A 295 -10.74 13.29 3.01
CA ILE A 295 -9.34 12.86 3.18
C ILE A 295 -9.27 11.75 4.23
N GLY A 296 -8.46 10.72 3.96
CA GLY A 296 -8.32 9.54 4.82
C GLY A 296 -9.33 8.42 4.53
N LEU A 297 -10.36 8.65 3.69
CA LEU A 297 -11.30 7.61 3.28
C LEU A 297 -10.55 6.46 2.58
N THR A 298 -10.87 5.23 2.95
CA THR A 298 -10.26 4.05 2.32
C THR A 298 -10.78 3.86 0.90
N VAL A 299 -9.89 3.47 0.00
CA VAL A 299 -10.18 3.18 -1.40
C VAL A 299 -9.60 1.82 -1.74
N VAL A 300 -10.41 0.95 -2.34
CA VAL A 300 -9.92 -0.27 -2.98
C VAL A 300 -9.55 0.08 -4.41
N ALA A 301 -8.28 -0.09 -4.75
CA ALA A 301 -7.75 0.20 -6.07
C ALA A 301 -7.36 -1.12 -6.77
N ASN A 302 -7.92 -1.34 -7.94
CA ASN A 302 -7.61 -2.46 -8.82
C ASN A 302 -6.78 -1.93 -9.99
N ILE A 303 -5.46 -2.08 -9.91
CA ILE A 303 -4.52 -1.60 -10.92
C ILE A 303 -4.36 -2.64 -12.02
N VAL A 304 -4.55 -2.24 -13.27
CA VAL A 304 -4.33 -3.10 -14.43
C VAL A 304 -2.82 -3.16 -14.71
N VAL A 305 -2.19 -4.28 -14.33
CA VAL A 305 -0.74 -4.47 -14.48
C VAL A 305 -0.33 -5.10 -15.80
N ASP A 306 -1.24 -5.88 -16.42
CA ASP A 306 -1.02 -6.49 -17.74
C ASP A 306 -2.38 -6.71 -18.42
N GLN A 307 -2.50 -6.35 -19.67
CA GLN A 307 -3.68 -6.58 -20.48
C GLN A 307 -3.25 -7.16 -21.82
N ARG A 308 -3.87 -8.29 -22.20
CA ARG A 308 -3.62 -8.97 -23.45
C ARG A 308 -4.95 -9.23 -24.15
N ASP A 309 -5.07 -8.76 -25.36
CA ASP A 309 -6.30 -8.92 -26.14
C ASP A 309 -6.56 -10.37 -26.53
N ALA A 310 -5.49 -11.17 -26.63
CA ALA A 310 -5.54 -12.58 -26.97
C ALA A 310 -4.45 -13.37 -26.24
N ALA A 311 -4.84 -14.19 -25.26
CA ALA A 311 -3.95 -15.10 -24.56
C ALA A 311 -4.64 -16.47 -24.38
N LEU A 312 -3.85 -17.54 -24.43
CA LEU A 312 -4.32 -18.86 -24.01
C LEU A 312 -4.31 -18.91 -22.48
N THR A 313 -5.42 -19.30 -21.90
CA THR A 313 -5.54 -19.46 -20.45
C THR A 313 -5.97 -20.86 -20.07
N VAL A 314 -5.52 -21.31 -18.91
CA VAL A 314 -5.94 -22.58 -18.30
C VAL A 314 -6.36 -22.37 -16.86
N PRO A 315 -7.34 -23.11 -16.35
CA PRO A 315 -7.64 -23.10 -14.91
C PRO A 315 -6.41 -23.57 -14.12
N ARG A 316 -6.18 -23.00 -12.94
CA ARG A 316 -5.08 -23.42 -12.06
C ARG A 316 -5.20 -24.91 -11.68
N THR A 317 -6.42 -25.43 -11.55
CA THR A 317 -6.71 -26.84 -11.26
C THR A 317 -6.28 -27.82 -12.37
N ALA A 318 -6.09 -27.30 -13.60
CA ALA A 318 -5.60 -28.12 -14.73
C ALA A 318 -4.11 -28.43 -14.64
N LEU A 319 -3.34 -27.76 -13.73
CA LEU A 319 -1.92 -28.00 -13.59
C LEU A 319 -1.64 -29.22 -12.70
N ALA A 320 -0.80 -30.11 -13.21
CA ALA A 320 -0.15 -31.20 -12.50
C ALA A 320 1.35 -30.86 -12.31
N GLY A 321 1.65 -30.00 -11.33
CA GLY A 321 2.99 -29.41 -11.19
C GLY A 321 3.25 -28.35 -12.27
N SER A 322 4.21 -28.62 -13.16
CA SER A 322 4.52 -27.76 -14.33
C SER A 322 3.89 -28.24 -15.64
N ASP A 323 2.99 -29.23 -15.59
CA ASP A 323 2.44 -29.87 -16.77
C ASP A 323 0.91 -29.78 -16.78
N VAL A 324 0.32 -30.01 -17.93
CA VAL A 324 -1.13 -30.18 -18.13
C VAL A 324 -1.41 -31.48 -18.86
N TYR A 325 -2.64 -31.97 -18.73
CA TYR A 325 -3.13 -33.09 -19.54
C TYR A 325 -3.99 -32.57 -20.68
N VAL A 326 -3.59 -32.96 -21.90
CA VAL A 326 -4.33 -32.68 -23.11
C VAL A 326 -4.96 -33.97 -23.62
N VAL A 327 -6.23 -33.96 -24.00
CA VAL A 327 -6.89 -35.13 -24.56
C VAL A 327 -6.52 -35.29 -26.03
N THR A 328 -5.83 -36.38 -26.35
CA THR A 328 -5.47 -36.76 -27.73
C THR A 328 -5.92 -38.19 -27.94
N ASP A 329 -6.74 -38.43 -28.98
CA ASP A 329 -7.28 -39.75 -29.32
C ASP A 329 -7.94 -40.50 -28.13
N GLY A 330 -8.68 -39.74 -27.28
CA GLY A 330 -9.37 -40.31 -26.10
C GLY A 330 -8.45 -40.67 -24.92
N LYS A 331 -7.22 -40.22 -24.95
CA LYS A 331 -6.22 -40.43 -23.86
C LYS A 331 -5.71 -39.10 -23.32
N ALA A 332 -5.41 -39.10 -22.02
CA ALA A 332 -4.74 -37.97 -21.40
C ALA A 332 -3.25 -38.02 -21.73
N ALA A 333 -2.76 -37.06 -22.47
CA ALA A 333 -1.35 -36.89 -22.79
C ALA A 333 -0.76 -35.76 -21.95
N ARG A 334 0.28 -36.09 -21.19
CA ARG A 334 1.00 -35.10 -20.35
C ARG A 334 1.83 -34.18 -21.23
N ARG A 335 1.71 -32.87 -21.03
CA ARG A 335 2.44 -31.87 -21.81
C ARG A 335 3.00 -30.80 -20.88
N ALA A 336 4.30 -30.50 -21.01
CA ALA A 336 4.93 -29.41 -20.27
C ALA A 336 4.32 -28.07 -20.65
N LEU A 337 3.97 -27.26 -19.64
CA LEU A 337 3.34 -25.95 -19.79
C LEU A 337 4.15 -24.89 -19.07
N SER A 338 4.50 -23.83 -19.77
CA SER A 338 5.01 -22.63 -19.12
C SER A 338 3.87 -21.65 -18.91
N VAL A 339 3.70 -21.17 -17.69
CA VAL A 339 2.65 -20.21 -17.32
C VAL A 339 3.26 -18.98 -16.68
N VAL A 340 2.55 -17.85 -16.76
CA VAL A 340 2.83 -16.67 -15.94
C VAL A 340 2.30 -16.97 -14.54
N ASP A 341 3.20 -17.02 -13.54
CA ASP A 341 2.79 -17.17 -12.14
C ASP A 341 2.11 -15.88 -11.66
N TRP A 342 0.84 -16.01 -11.28
CA TRP A 342 0.00 -14.92 -10.79
C TRP A 342 -1.07 -15.49 -9.87
N PRO A 343 -1.44 -14.82 -8.79
CA PRO A 343 -2.49 -15.27 -7.88
C PRO A 343 -3.90 -15.10 -8.49
N ALA A 344 -4.21 -15.89 -9.51
CA ALA A 344 -5.51 -15.94 -10.16
C ALA A 344 -5.97 -17.39 -10.36
N ASP A 345 -7.27 -17.56 -10.52
CA ASP A 345 -7.90 -18.87 -10.79
C ASP A 345 -7.53 -19.41 -12.18
N ARG A 346 -7.20 -18.51 -13.10
CA ARG A 346 -6.75 -18.85 -14.46
C ARG A 346 -5.36 -18.30 -14.72
N LEU A 347 -4.52 -19.12 -15.34
CA LEU A 347 -3.12 -18.80 -15.64
C LEU A 347 -2.95 -18.60 -17.15
N ILE A 348 -2.11 -17.64 -17.52
CA ILE A 348 -1.75 -17.41 -18.92
C ILE A 348 -0.68 -18.41 -19.33
N ALA A 349 -0.97 -19.22 -20.33
CA ALA A 349 -0.01 -20.13 -20.96
C ALA A 349 0.90 -19.34 -21.92
N THR A 350 2.21 -19.42 -21.70
CA THR A 350 3.22 -18.77 -22.57
C THR A 350 3.80 -19.74 -23.59
N SER A 351 3.83 -21.02 -23.27
CA SER A 351 4.25 -22.08 -24.20
C SER A 351 3.68 -23.43 -23.76
N GLY A 352 3.60 -24.39 -24.67
CA GLY A 352 3.16 -25.76 -24.41
C GLY A 352 1.71 -26.06 -24.77
N LEU A 353 0.89 -25.06 -25.13
CA LEU A 353 -0.48 -25.21 -25.60
C LEU A 353 -0.69 -24.54 -26.95
N ALA A 354 -1.55 -25.12 -27.76
CA ALA A 354 -2.03 -24.56 -29.03
C ALA A 354 -3.53 -24.23 -28.94
N VAL A 355 -3.99 -23.31 -29.78
CA VAL A 355 -5.41 -23.02 -29.93
C VAL A 355 -6.13 -24.28 -30.44
N GLY A 356 -7.20 -24.67 -29.77
CA GLY A 356 -7.95 -25.90 -30.11
C GLY A 356 -7.55 -27.13 -29.31
N ASP A 357 -6.48 -27.09 -28.53
CA ASP A 357 -6.13 -28.18 -27.60
C ASP A 357 -7.25 -28.40 -26.58
N VAL A 358 -7.62 -29.65 -26.33
CA VAL A 358 -8.62 -30.03 -25.34
C VAL A 358 -7.90 -30.32 -24.00
N VAL A 359 -7.97 -29.38 -23.07
CA VAL A 359 -7.26 -29.45 -21.78
C VAL A 359 -8.17 -30.00 -20.69
N ILE A 360 -7.69 -30.92 -19.87
CA ILE A 360 -8.40 -31.42 -18.70
C ILE A 360 -8.37 -30.33 -17.62
N THR A 361 -9.53 -29.89 -17.13
CA THR A 361 -9.66 -28.76 -16.21
C THR A 361 -9.31 -29.12 -14.76
N ASP A 362 -9.34 -30.40 -14.42
CA ASP A 362 -8.92 -30.92 -13.11
C ASP A 362 -7.96 -32.09 -13.32
N ALA A 363 -6.69 -31.84 -13.01
CA ALA A 363 -5.61 -32.82 -13.15
C ALA A 363 -5.60 -33.88 -12.04
N SER A 364 -6.47 -33.76 -11.02
CA SER A 364 -6.50 -34.67 -9.86
C SER A 364 -6.84 -36.08 -10.28
N GLY A 365 -5.94 -37.02 -9.99
CA GLY A 365 -6.14 -38.45 -10.27
C GLY A 365 -6.01 -38.85 -11.74
N VAL A 366 -5.56 -37.96 -12.62
CA VAL A 366 -5.28 -38.28 -14.03
C VAL A 366 -3.82 -38.67 -14.18
N THR A 367 -3.58 -39.75 -14.94
CA THR A 367 -2.22 -40.25 -15.24
C THR A 367 -1.95 -40.19 -16.75
N ASP A 368 -0.67 -40.07 -17.10
CA ASP A 368 -0.25 -40.03 -18.49
C ASP A 368 -0.60 -41.32 -19.23
N GLY A 369 -1.15 -41.15 -20.44
CA GLY A 369 -1.61 -42.29 -21.28
C GLY A 369 -2.95 -42.91 -20.87
N GLN A 370 -3.60 -42.44 -19.80
CA GLN A 370 -4.87 -42.95 -19.30
C GLN A 370 -6.00 -42.67 -20.30
N SER A 371 -6.80 -43.70 -20.60
CA SER A 371 -8.03 -43.52 -21.39
C SER A 371 -9.04 -42.71 -20.57
N VAL A 372 -9.57 -41.66 -21.16
CA VAL A 372 -10.51 -40.73 -20.53
C VAL A 372 -11.76 -40.55 -21.39
N THR A 373 -12.89 -40.36 -20.72
CA THR A 373 -14.14 -39.97 -21.41
C THR A 373 -14.40 -38.49 -21.13
N VAL A 374 -14.52 -37.74 -22.18
CA VAL A 374 -14.77 -36.29 -22.10
C VAL A 374 -16.20 -36.07 -21.63
N ALA A 375 -16.40 -35.39 -20.52
CA ALA A 375 -17.69 -34.88 -20.13
C ALA A 375 -18.07 -33.74 -21.11
N THR A 376 -19.09 -33.93 -21.91
CA THR A 376 -19.63 -32.84 -22.75
C THR A 376 -20.19 -31.75 -21.81
N PRO A 377 -19.86 -30.47 -22.02
CA PRO A 377 -20.28 -29.37 -21.17
C PRO A 377 -21.81 -29.19 -21.15
#